data_92884eef99a7851fed8ad017ae7eb913
#
_entry.id   92884eef99a7851fed8ad017ae7eb913
#
_cell.length_a   1.000
_cell.length_b   1.000
_cell.length_c   1.000
_cell.angle_alpha   90.00
_cell.angle_beta   90.00
_cell.angle_gamma   90.00
#
_symmetry.space_group_name_H-M   'P 1'
#
loop_
_entity.id
_entity.type
_entity.pdbx_description
1 polymer ?
#
loop_
_entity_poly.entity_id
_entity_poly.type
_entity_poly.pdbx_seq_one_letter_code
_entity_poly.pdbx_strand_id
1 'polypeptide(L)'
;GKGLKVAGYVVIRNKQYEEFAAELAEACDYIITVGTDWKVIPLENLIAGLHDKDVQIISGVRTSEEAKLSLETMEHGSDGVLLDTDDPSEIKKTVGMAERSGVEDIELAAAIVTKVEHVGMGDRVCVDTCNLMTSGEGMLVGSQSCGLFLVNSEADDSPYVASRPFRVNAGAVHAYVLVGEKTKYLCELEAGD
;
A
#
# COMPACT_ATOMS: atom_id res chain seq x y z
N GLY A 1 24.12 -2.29 -27.82
CA GLY A 1 23.51 -3.10 -26.78
C GLY A 1 22.18 -3.68 -27.18
N LYS A 2 21.87 -4.91 -26.79
CA LYS A 2 20.67 -5.65 -27.20
C LYS A 2 19.39 -5.30 -26.43
N GLY A 3 19.29 -4.13 -25.81
CA GLY A 3 18.09 -3.72 -25.06
C GLY A 3 17.73 -4.62 -23.85
N LEU A 4 18.70 -5.38 -23.33
CA LEU A 4 18.53 -6.18 -22.11
C LEU A 4 18.81 -5.30 -20.90
N LYS A 5 17.91 -5.34 -19.92
CA LYS A 5 18.14 -4.69 -18.63
C LYS A 5 19.12 -5.51 -17.80
N VAL A 6 19.97 -4.82 -17.04
CA VAL A 6 21.04 -5.40 -16.23
C VAL A 6 20.78 -5.10 -14.76
N ALA A 7 20.90 -6.12 -13.91
CA ALA A 7 20.81 -5.97 -12.47
C ALA A 7 22.16 -6.31 -11.81
N GLY A 8 22.66 -5.43 -10.98
CA GLY A 8 23.77 -5.70 -10.06
C GLY A 8 23.24 -6.32 -8.77
N TYR A 9 23.93 -7.32 -8.22
CA TYR A 9 23.57 -7.94 -6.94
C TYR A 9 24.72 -7.82 -5.96
N VAL A 10 24.48 -7.19 -4.80
CA VAL A 10 25.51 -6.92 -3.79
C VAL A 10 25.00 -7.29 -2.39
N VAL A 11 25.77 -8.14 -1.70
CA VAL A 11 25.56 -8.43 -0.27
C VAL A 11 26.39 -7.45 0.55
N ILE A 12 25.71 -6.51 1.21
CA ILE A 12 26.35 -5.44 2.00
C ILE A 12 26.73 -5.98 3.36
N ARG A 13 28.05 -6.09 3.60
CA ARG A 13 28.63 -6.55 4.87
C ARG A 13 29.34 -5.44 5.62
N ASN A 14 29.77 -4.40 4.93
CA ASN A 14 30.44 -3.23 5.47
C ASN A 14 30.38 -2.07 4.47
N LYS A 15 30.97 -0.92 4.84
CA LYS A 15 30.94 0.28 4.04
C LYS A 15 31.60 0.15 2.65
N GLN A 16 32.61 -0.71 2.49
CA GLN A 16 33.26 -0.93 1.19
C GLN A 16 32.27 -1.58 0.19
N TYR A 17 31.38 -2.47 0.66
CA TYR A 17 30.36 -3.07 -0.19
C TYR A 17 29.24 -2.10 -0.54
N GLU A 18 28.96 -1.13 0.34
CA GLU A 18 28.02 -0.02 0.06
C GLU A 18 28.58 0.89 -1.06
N GLU A 19 29.85 1.30 -0.94
CA GLU A 19 30.55 2.08 -1.97
C GLU A 19 30.62 1.32 -3.30
N PHE A 20 30.92 0.01 -3.27
CA PHE A 20 30.92 -0.83 -4.44
C PHE A 20 29.52 -0.95 -5.07
N ALA A 21 28.46 -1.05 -4.27
CA ALA A 21 27.09 -1.07 -4.77
C ALA A 21 26.74 0.26 -5.49
N ALA A 22 27.17 1.38 -4.96
CA ALA A 22 26.97 2.69 -5.57
C ALA A 22 27.74 2.84 -6.91
N GLU A 23 28.97 2.32 -6.98
CA GLU A 23 29.75 2.29 -8.24
C GLU A 23 29.12 1.35 -9.27
N LEU A 24 28.69 0.16 -8.84
CA LEU A 24 28.08 -0.84 -9.73
C LEU A 24 26.74 -0.33 -10.31
N ALA A 25 26.00 0.46 -9.53
CA ALA A 25 24.74 1.07 -9.94
C ALA A 25 24.87 1.97 -11.18
N GLU A 26 26.07 2.54 -11.44
CA GLU A 26 26.32 3.37 -12.63
C GLU A 26 26.29 2.57 -13.94
N ALA A 27 26.46 1.25 -13.84
CA ALA A 27 26.52 0.35 -15.01
C ALA A 27 25.27 -0.55 -15.14
N CYS A 28 24.27 -0.38 -14.27
CA CYS A 28 23.10 -1.25 -14.16
C CYS A 28 21.79 -0.46 -14.24
N ASP A 29 20.72 -1.12 -14.71
CA ASP A 29 19.37 -0.59 -14.63
C ASP A 29 18.75 -0.82 -13.24
N TYR A 30 19.19 -1.88 -12.55
CA TYR A 30 18.74 -2.24 -11.20
C TYR A 30 19.95 -2.55 -10.32
N ILE A 31 19.88 -2.16 -9.05
CA ILE A 31 20.81 -2.60 -8.02
C ILE A 31 20.06 -3.35 -6.93
N ILE A 32 20.35 -4.63 -6.76
CA ILE A 32 19.77 -5.48 -5.73
C ILE A 32 20.75 -5.51 -4.56
N THR A 33 20.31 -5.05 -3.39
CA THR A 33 21.14 -4.99 -2.19
C THR A 33 20.56 -5.84 -1.07
N VAL A 34 21.40 -6.68 -0.46
CA VAL A 34 21.03 -7.54 0.67
C VAL A 34 21.89 -7.17 1.87
N GLY A 35 21.30 -6.62 2.91
CA GLY A 35 21.99 -6.33 4.18
C GLY A 35 22.08 -7.57 5.06
N THR A 36 23.24 -7.80 5.73
CA THR A 36 23.41 -8.92 6.66
C THR A 36 22.97 -8.56 8.08
N ASP A 37 23.67 -7.63 8.74
CA ASP A 37 23.45 -7.31 10.16
C ASP A 37 22.82 -5.92 10.38
N TRP A 38 23.09 -4.98 9.48
CA TRP A 38 22.55 -3.63 9.49
C TRP A 38 21.96 -3.30 8.11
N LYS A 39 20.63 -3.27 8.05
CA LYS A 39 19.93 -3.15 6.77
C LYS A 39 19.53 -1.72 6.45
N VAL A 40 19.17 -0.91 7.46
CA VAL A 40 18.57 0.42 7.29
C VAL A 40 19.59 1.46 6.84
N ILE A 41 20.67 1.66 7.59
CA ILE A 41 21.63 2.73 7.30
C ILE A 41 22.31 2.59 5.92
N PRO A 42 22.78 1.40 5.49
CA PRO A 42 23.30 1.24 4.14
C PRO A 42 22.25 1.52 3.04
N LEU A 43 20.99 1.20 3.28
CA LEU A 43 19.90 1.47 2.34
C LEU A 43 19.65 2.99 2.25
N GLU A 44 19.59 3.70 3.37
CA GLU A 44 19.44 5.16 3.39
C GLU A 44 20.58 5.88 2.62
N ASN A 45 21.83 5.45 2.82
CA ASN A 45 22.97 6.00 2.13
C ASN A 45 22.92 5.76 0.62
N LEU A 46 22.48 4.56 0.20
CA LEU A 46 22.32 4.23 -1.22
C LEU A 46 21.18 5.02 -1.85
N ILE A 47 20.02 5.13 -1.20
CA ILE A 47 18.91 5.96 -1.67
C ILE A 47 19.37 7.41 -1.86
N ALA A 48 20.01 7.98 -0.85
CA ALA A 48 20.53 9.35 -0.92
C ALA A 48 21.60 9.54 -2.01
N GLY A 49 22.50 8.56 -2.17
CA GLY A 49 23.60 8.64 -3.14
C GLY A 49 23.19 8.36 -4.59
N LEU A 50 22.07 7.69 -4.82
CA LEU A 50 21.58 7.30 -6.13
C LEU A 50 20.32 8.04 -6.57
N HIS A 51 19.81 8.96 -5.77
CA HIS A 51 18.55 9.69 -6.03
C HIS A 51 18.49 10.37 -7.40
N ASP A 52 19.62 10.92 -7.88
CA ASP A 52 19.71 11.62 -9.18
C ASP A 52 20.10 10.70 -10.33
N LYS A 53 20.19 9.38 -10.12
CA LYS A 53 20.62 8.41 -11.12
C LYS A 53 19.43 7.59 -11.64
N ASP A 54 19.51 7.21 -12.92
CA ASP A 54 18.49 6.38 -13.57
C ASP A 54 18.76 4.89 -13.28
N VAL A 55 18.69 4.53 -11.98
CA VAL A 55 18.84 3.17 -11.47
C VAL A 55 17.80 2.89 -10.41
N GLN A 56 17.19 1.71 -10.45
CA GLN A 56 16.20 1.30 -9.46
C GLN A 56 16.85 0.46 -8.35
N ILE A 57 16.58 0.82 -7.10
CA ILE A 57 17.11 0.14 -5.92
C ILE A 57 16.12 -0.92 -5.46
N ILE A 58 16.54 -2.18 -5.45
CA ILE A 58 15.75 -3.32 -4.98
C ILE A 58 16.36 -3.84 -3.68
N SER A 59 15.59 -3.80 -2.59
CA SER A 59 16.05 -4.28 -1.30
C SER A 59 15.74 -5.77 -1.11
N GLY A 60 16.75 -6.57 -0.80
CA GLY A 60 16.61 -7.98 -0.46
C GLY A 60 16.14 -8.16 0.99
N VAL A 61 14.98 -8.79 1.17
CA VAL A 61 14.28 -8.94 2.44
C VAL A 61 13.81 -10.38 2.64
N ARG A 62 13.54 -10.79 3.89
CA ARG A 62 13.06 -12.14 4.22
C ARG A 62 11.68 -12.17 4.83
N THR A 63 11.20 -11.05 5.33
CA THR A 63 9.88 -10.94 5.96
C THR A 63 9.12 -9.75 5.41
N SER A 64 7.82 -9.77 5.59
CA SER A 64 6.93 -8.65 5.24
C SER A 64 7.23 -7.38 6.06
N GLU A 65 7.70 -7.54 7.30
CA GLU A 65 8.11 -6.40 8.15
C GLU A 65 9.36 -5.72 7.59
N GLU A 66 10.36 -6.50 7.15
CA GLU A 66 11.54 -5.97 6.48
C GLU A 66 11.19 -5.32 5.14
N ALA A 67 10.26 -5.88 4.39
CA ALA A 67 9.77 -5.31 3.15
C ALA A 67 9.12 -3.94 3.40
N LYS A 68 8.25 -3.85 4.41
CA LYS A 68 7.62 -2.60 4.81
C LYS A 68 8.66 -1.54 5.18
N LEU A 69 9.62 -1.91 6.04
CA LEU A 69 10.68 -1.00 6.44
C LEU A 69 11.48 -0.48 5.25
N SER A 70 11.83 -1.35 4.29
CA SER A 70 12.60 -0.96 3.11
C SER A 70 11.82 -0.05 2.15
N LEU A 71 10.53 -0.27 1.99
CA LEU A 71 9.66 0.56 1.14
C LEU A 71 9.32 1.92 1.77
N GLU A 72 9.32 2.00 3.12
CA GLU A 72 9.00 3.22 3.88
C GLU A 72 10.26 3.94 4.38
N THR A 73 11.48 3.46 4.06
CA THR A 73 12.73 4.10 4.47
C THR A 73 12.92 5.43 3.76
N MET A 74 13.11 6.53 4.54
CA MET A 74 13.14 7.89 4.02
C MET A 74 11.81 8.29 3.32
N GLU A 75 11.85 9.34 2.50
CA GLU A 75 10.67 9.88 1.81
C GLU A 75 10.20 9.03 0.63
N HIS A 76 11.11 8.26 0.01
CA HIS A 76 10.84 7.51 -1.23
C HIS A 76 11.04 5.99 -1.08
N GLY A 77 11.71 5.51 -0.03
CA GLY A 77 12.00 4.08 0.13
C GLY A 77 12.90 3.49 -0.96
N SER A 78 12.97 2.16 -1.00
CA SER A 78 13.51 1.44 -2.15
C SER A 78 12.44 1.31 -3.24
N ASP A 79 12.84 1.30 -4.52
CA ASP A 79 11.92 1.16 -5.68
C ASP A 79 11.21 -0.19 -5.72
N GLY A 80 11.72 -1.16 -4.97
CA GLY A 80 11.11 -2.47 -4.85
C GLY A 80 11.81 -3.36 -3.85
N VAL A 81 11.24 -4.55 -3.63
CA VAL A 81 11.81 -5.55 -2.74
C VAL A 81 11.98 -6.90 -3.45
N LEU A 82 13.05 -7.60 -3.10
CA LEU A 82 13.30 -8.99 -3.46
C LEU A 82 13.07 -9.84 -2.22
N LEU A 83 11.91 -10.49 -2.12
CA LEU A 83 11.56 -11.33 -0.99
C LEU A 83 12.15 -12.75 -1.14
N ASP A 84 13.03 -13.14 -0.22
CA ASP A 84 13.65 -14.45 -0.13
C ASP A 84 13.03 -15.23 1.04
N THR A 85 11.93 -15.95 0.77
CA THR A 85 11.19 -16.72 1.78
C THR A 85 10.43 -17.89 1.14
N ASP A 86 10.29 -18.97 1.92
CA ASP A 86 9.46 -20.13 1.58
C ASP A 86 8.06 -20.06 2.26
N ASP A 87 7.78 -19.00 3.04
CA ASP A 87 6.51 -18.84 3.75
C ASP A 87 5.46 -18.14 2.86
N PRO A 88 4.38 -18.85 2.44
CA PRO A 88 3.31 -18.28 1.62
C PRO A 88 2.59 -17.10 2.29
N SER A 89 2.56 -17.05 3.62
CA SER A 89 1.96 -15.95 4.39
C SER A 89 2.75 -14.67 4.21
N GLU A 90 4.08 -14.75 4.28
CA GLU A 90 4.97 -13.61 4.07
C GLU A 90 4.92 -13.11 2.62
N ILE A 91 4.84 -14.03 1.64
CA ILE A 91 4.67 -13.67 0.23
C ILE A 91 3.38 -12.86 0.05
N LYS A 92 2.24 -13.37 0.55
CA LYS A 92 0.94 -12.69 0.42
C LYS A 92 0.93 -11.32 1.08
N LYS A 93 1.49 -11.18 2.28
CA LYS A 93 1.59 -9.90 2.99
C LYS A 93 2.44 -8.90 2.23
N THR A 94 3.62 -9.32 1.75
CA THR A 94 4.54 -8.45 1.02
C THR A 94 3.95 -7.97 -0.30
N VAL A 95 3.30 -8.85 -1.07
CA VAL A 95 2.61 -8.44 -2.31
C VAL A 95 1.52 -7.42 -2.00
N GLY A 96 0.67 -7.66 -0.99
CA GLY A 96 -0.36 -6.71 -0.59
C GLY A 96 0.18 -5.35 -0.11
N MET A 97 1.39 -5.30 0.46
CA MET A 97 2.06 -4.03 0.81
C MET A 97 2.62 -3.33 -0.44
N ALA A 98 3.26 -4.08 -1.34
CA ALA A 98 3.84 -3.51 -2.56
C ALA A 98 2.76 -2.92 -3.49
N GLU A 99 1.59 -3.53 -3.54
CA GLU A 99 0.45 -3.01 -4.30
C GLU A 99 -0.11 -1.71 -3.69
N ARG A 100 0.07 -1.50 -2.39
CA ARG A 100 -0.33 -0.28 -1.68
C ARG A 100 0.76 0.80 -1.66
N SER A 101 2.02 0.43 -1.88
CA SER A 101 3.12 1.39 -1.96
C SER A 101 3.00 2.18 -3.27
N GLY A 102 2.85 3.50 -3.15
CA GLY A 102 2.61 4.40 -4.29
C GLY A 102 1.17 4.91 -4.40
N VAL A 103 0.27 4.48 -3.51
CA VAL A 103 -1.02 5.14 -3.31
C VAL A 103 -0.80 6.29 -2.33
N GLU A 104 -1.13 7.52 -2.74
CA GLU A 104 -1.09 8.67 -1.83
C GLU A 104 -1.96 8.42 -0.61
N ASP A 105 -1.39 8.60 0.58
CA ASP A 105 -2.15 8.54 1.83
C ASP A 105 -3.19 9.67 1.86
N ILE A 106 -4.46 9.31 2.01
CA ILE A 106 -5.53 10.30 2.17
C ILE A 106 -5.63 10.65 3.66
N GLU A 107 -5.31 11.88 4.00
CA GLU A 107 -5.42 12.38 5.37
C GLU A 107 -6.89 12.43 5.81
N LEU A 108 -7.21 11.76 6.92
CA LEU A 108 -8.54 11.78 7.52
C LEU A 108 -8.63 12.88 8.58
N ALA A 109 -9.61 13.75 8.42
CA ALA A 109 -9.92 14.80 9.40
C ALA A 109 -11.10 14.37 10.31
N ALA A 110 -10.99 14.68 11.60
CA ALA A 110 -12.11 14.47 12.53
C ALA A 110 -13.23 15.50 12.28
N ALA A 111 -14.47 15.03 12.16
CA ALA A 111 -15.64 15.87 11.98
C ALA A 111 -16.60 15.71 13.16
N ILE A 112 -17.34 16.78 13.48
CA ILE A 112 -18.37 16.78 14.52
C ILE A 112 -19.74 16.82 13.86
N VAL A 113 -20.62 15.86 14.23
CA VAL A 113 -22.01 15.87 13.76
C VAL A 113 -22.77 17.03 14.40
N THR A 114 -23.20 17.99 13.59
CA THR A 114 -23.93 19.18 14.08
C THR A 114 -25.45 19.05 14.02
N LYS A 115 -25.96 18.20 13.11
CA LYS A 115 -27.39 17.96 12.92
C LYS A 115 -27.65 16.57 12.42
N VAL A 116 -28.68 15.91 12.93
CA VAL A 116 -29.24 14.67 12.39
C VAL A 116 -30.72 14.92 12.10
N GLU A 117 -31.16 14.61 10.90
CA GLU A 117 -32.54 14.83 10.46
C GLU A 117 -33.05 13.57 9.74
N HIS A 118 -34.25 13.13 10.14
CA HIS A 118 -34.89 12.02 9.47
C HIS A 118 -35.62 12.53 8.23
N VAL A 119 -35.18 12.07 7.04
CA VAL A 119 -35.72 12.53 5.74
C VAL A 119 -36.61 11.49 5.06
N GLY A 120 -36.87 10.37 5.68
CA GLY A 120 -37.70 9.29 5.17
C GLY A 120 -36.96 7.97 4.98
N MET A 121 -37.59 7.06 4.25
CA MET A 121 -37.04 5.75 3.91
C MET A 121 -36.46 5.75 2.50
N GLY A 122 -35.45 4.95 2.26
CA GLY A 122 -34.81 4.78 0.96
C GLY A 122 -34.04 3.45 0.89
N ASP A 123 -33.61 3.11 -0.32
CA ASP A 123 -32.79 1.93 -0.56
C ASP A 123 -31.36 2.18 -0.12
N ARG A 124 -30.74 1.13 0.39
CA ARG A 124 -29.37 1.10 0.91
C ARG A 124 -28.53 0.09 0.14
N VAL A 125 -27.32 0.47 -0.20
CA VAL A 125 -26.32 -0.41 -0.82
C VAL A 125 -25.41 -0.99 0.25
N CYS A 126 -25.27 -2.31 0.24
CA CYS A 126 -24.16 -3.01 0.87
C CYS A 126 -23.20 -3.45 -0.23
N VAL A 127 -21.93 -3.10 -0.09
CA VAL A 127 -20.87 -3.50 -1.03
C VAL A 127 -20.12 -4.69 -0.45
N ASP A 128 -20.05 -5.78 -1.20
CA ASP A 128 -19.23 -6.93 -0.87
C ASP A 128 -17.95 -6.89 -1.70
N THR A 129 -16.80 -6.89 -1.03
CA THR A 129 -15.49 -6.86 -1.66
C THR A 129 -14.89 -8.26 -1.78
N CYS A 130 -13.94 -8.43 -2.71
CA CYS A 130 -13.16 -9.67 -2.81
C CYS A 130 -12.09 -9.79 -1.70
N ASN A 131 -11.82 -8.72 -0.97
CA ASN A 131 -10.85 -8.69 0.11
C ASN A 131 -11.53 -8.82 1.48
N LEU A 132 -10.82 -9.42 2.43
CA LEU A 132 -11.21 -9.41 3.83
C LEU A 132 -10.54 -8.22 4.50
N MET A 133 -11.34 -7.27 4.94
CA MET A 133 -10.89 -6.06 5.64
C MET A 133 -10.72 -6.34 7.13
N THR A 134 -9.81 -5.62 7.76
CA THR A 134 -9.62 -5.64 9.21
C THR A 134 -10.41 -4.53 9.90
N SER A 135 -10.43 -4.54 11.24
CA SER A 135 -11.04 -3.45 12.02
C SER A 135 -10.42 -2.10 11.66
N GLY A 136 -11.26 -1.10 11.39
CA GLY A 136 -10.84 0.22 10.94
C GLY A 136 -10.70 0.38 9.42
N GLU A 137 -10.70 -0.70 8.66
CA GLU A 137 -10.73 -0.65 7.19
C GLU A 137 -12.17 -0.56 6.67
N GLY A 138 -12.35 0.11 5.52
CA GLY A 138 -13.67 0.33 4.93
C GLY A 138 -13.60 1.05 3.59
N MET A 139 -14.65 1.81 3.28
CA MET A 139 -14.77 2.56 2.03
C MET A 139 -15.02 4.04 2.32
N LEU A 140 -14.50 4.92 1.48
CA LEU A 140 -14.79 6.35 1.52
C LEU A 140 -16.08 6.63 0.75
N VAL A 141 -17.13 7.02 1.46
CA VAL A 141 -18.48 7.22 0.93
C VAL A 141 -19.04 8.56 1.40
N GLY A 142 -19.80 9.24 0.54
CA GLY A 142 -20.43 10.50 0.92
C GLY A 142 -21.54 10.97 -0.03
N SER A 143 -22.27 11.99 0.39
CA SER A 143 -23.28 12.64 -0.46
C SER A 143 -22.69 13.63 -1.46
N GLN A 144 -21.39 13.93 -1.37
CA GLN A 144 -20.66 14.83 -2.23
C GLN A 144 -19.30 14.20 -2.60
N SER A 145 -18.84 14.40 -3.80
CA SER A 145 -17.54 13.88 -4.26
C SER A 145 -16.33 14.51 -3.55
N CYS A 146 -16.50 15.72 -3.02
CA CYS A 146 -15.44 16.45 -2.31
C CYS A 146 -15.45 16.24 -0.78
N GLY A 147 -16.39 15.47 -0.24
CA GLY A 147 -16.52 15.23 1.19
C GLY A 147 -17.01 13.80 1.44
N LEU A 148 -16.09 12.91 1.76
CA LEU A 148 -16.36 11.49 1.99
C LEU A 148 -16.10 11.14 3.45
N PHE A 149 -16.84 10.17 3.97
CA PHE A 149 -16.63 9.58 5.28
C PHE A 149 -16.07 8.18 5.14
N LEU A 150 -15.15 7.80 6.03
CA LEU A 150 -14.72 6.41 6.13
C LEU A 150 -15.84 5.59 6.79
N VAL A 151 -16.47 4.75 5.99
CA VAL A 151 -17.48 3.78 6.44
C VAL A 151 -16.80 2.45 6.64
N ASN A 152 -16.65 2.01 7.88
CA ASN A 152 -15.96 0.76 8.21
C ASN A 152 -16.68 -0.46 7.66
N SER A 153 -15.92 -1.51 7.38
CA SER A 153 -16.46 -2.84 7.11
C SER A 153 -17.13 -3.43 8.35
N GLU A 154 -17.96 -4.44 8.15
CA GLU A 154 -18.57 -5.23 9.23
C GLU A 154 -17.56 -6.27 9.78
N ALA A 155 -16.30 -5.89 9.95
CA ALA A 155 -15.23 -6.78 10.41
C ALA A 155 -15.32 -7.09 11.92
N ASP A 156 -15.84 -6.14 12.71
CA ASP A 156 -15.95 -6.28 14.15
C ASP A 156 -17.14 -7.17 14.55
N ASP A 157 -16.91 -8.04 15.53
CA ASP A 157 -17.99 -8.85 16.10
C ASP A 157 -18.93 -7.96 16.91
N SER A 158 -20.22 -8.13 16.69
CA SER A 158 -21.25 -7.52 17.50
C SER A 158 -22.16 -8.58 18.13
N PRO A 159 -22.79 -8.31 19.28
CA PRO A 159 -23.71 -9.26 19.92
C PRO A 159 -24.90 -9.67 19.04
N TYR A 160 -25.17 -8.93 17.98
CA TYR A 160 -26.36 -9.09 17.15
C TYR A 160 -26.07 -9.52 15.71
N VAL A 161 -24.83 -9.36 15.23
CA VAL A 161 -24.47 -9.64 13.85
C VAL A 161 -23.09 -10.30 13.81
N ALA A 162 -23.01 -11.43 13.14
CA ALA A 162 -21.74 -12.10 12.88
C ALA A 162 -20.84 -11.21 12.01
N SER A 163 -19.52 -11.24 12.27
CA SER A 163 -18.51 -10.51 11.51
C SER A 163 -18.59 -10.83 10.01
N ARG A 164 -18.54 -9.78 9.19
CA ARG A 164 -18.52 -9.85 7.72
C ARG A 164 -17.43 -8.95 7.18
N PRO A 165 -16.16 -9.37 7.30
CA PRO A 165 -15.02 -8.52 6.98
C PRO A 165 -14.92 -8.13 5.50
N PHE A 166 -15.75 -8.69 4.65
CA PHE A 166 -15.86 -8.37 3.23
C PHE A 166 -16.97 -7.35 2.91
N ARG A 167 -17.82 -6.97 3.90
CA ARG A 167 -19.00 -6.15 3.66
C ARG A 167 -18.88 -4.76 4.24
N VAL A 168 -19.24 -3.76 3.42
CA VAL A 168 -19.44 -2.38 3.85
C VAL A 168 -20.90 -1.98 3.64
N ASN A 169 -21.55 -1.50 4.69
CA ASN A 169 -22.88 -0.92 4.62
C ASN A 169 -22.75 0.55 4.15
N ALA A 170 -22.61 0.74 2.84
CA ALA A 170 -22.10 1.96 2.26
C ALA A 170 -23.09 3.12 2.29
N GLY A 171 -24.39 2.88 2.21
CA GLY A 171 -25.40 3.95 2.31
C GLY A 171 -26.33 4.07 1.11
N ALA A 172 -26.79 5.27 0.78
CA ALA A 172 -27.79 5.51 -0.26
C ALA A 172 -27.27 5.16 -1.66
N VAL A 173 -28.17 4.71 -2.54
CA VAL A 173 -27.88 4.22 -3.91
C VAL A 173 -27.06 5.21 -4.73
N HIS A 174 -27.32 6.51 -4.59
CA HIS A 174 -26.62 7.58 -5.31
C HIS A 174 -25.59 8.31 -4.41
N ALA A 175 -25.13 7.71 -3.34
CA ALA A 175 -23.95 8.21 -2.63
C ALA A 175 -22.69 7.97 -3.49
N TYR A 176 -21.73 8.87 -3.36
CA TYR A 176 -20.43 8.74 -4.00
C TYR A 176 -19.56 7.76 -3.21
N VAL A 177 -18.76 6.98 -3.92
CA VAL A 177 -17.70 6.12 -3.37
C VAL A 177 -16.40 6.40 -4.11
N LEU A 178 -15.28 6.42 -3.40
CA LEU A 178 -13.97 6.57 -4.01
C LEU A 178 -13.48 5.20 -4.54
N VAL A 179 -13.14 5.17 -5.83
CA VAL A 179 -12.57 4.00 -6.51
C VAL A 179 -11.29 4.44 -7.21
N GLY A 180 -10.13 4.02 -6.71
CA GLY A 180 -8.85 4.57 -7.15
C GLY A 180 -8.81 6.08 -6.90
N GLU A 181 -8.55 6.87 -7.94
CA GLU A 181 -8.45 8.34 -7.87
C GLU A 181 -9.77 9.08 -8.21
N LYS A 182 -10.86 8.36 -8.47
CA LYS A 182 -12.13 8.94 -8.93
C LYS A 182 -13.29 8.50 -8.08
N THR A 183 -14.32 9.33 -8.03
CA THR A 183 -15.58 8.96 -7.41
C THR A 183 -16.56 8.41 -8.46
N LYS A 184 -17.30 7.36 -8.05
CA LYS A 184 -18.47 6.82 -8.76
C LYS A 184 -19.69 6.91 -7.85
N TYR A 185 -20.88 6.78 -8.40
CA TYR A 185 -22.05 6.45 -7.57
C TYR A 185 -22.02 4.98 -7.14
N LEU A 186 -22.54 4.68 -5.96
CA LEU A 186 -22.62 3.29 -5.48
C LEU A 186 -23.38 2.36 -6.46
N CYS A 187 -24.38 2.89 -7.17
CA CYS A 187 -25.12 2.15 -8.20
C CYS A 187 -24.34 1.90 -9.49
N GLU A 188 -23.19 2.52 -9.67
CA GLU A 188 -22.32 2.37 -10.85
C GLU A 188 -21.16 1.40 -10.62
N LEU A 189 -21.06 0.83 -9.41
CA LEU A 189 -20.02 -0.15 -9.10
C LEU A 189 -20.24 -1.43 -9.89
N GLU A 190 -19.16 -1.90 -10.49
CA GLU A 190 -19.10 -3.15 -11.24
C GLU A 190 -18.03 -4.08 -10.66
N ALA A 191 -18.12 -5.37 -11.00
CA ALA A 191 -17.10 -6.33 -10.61
C ALA A 191 -15.76 -5.98 -11.27
N GLY A 192 -14.74 -5.78 -10.43
CA GLY A 192 -13.39 -5.38 -10.87
C GLY A 192 -13.02 -3.91 -10.57
N ASP A 193 -13.95 -3.14 -10.00
CA ASP A 193 -13.69 -1.78 -9.50
C ASP A 193 -12.76 -1.79 -8.30
#